data_cfaaf0bcbfe63391fed0b2c3827267cd
#
_entry.id   cfaaf0bcbfe63391fed0b2c3827267cd
#
_cell.length_a   1.000
_cell.length_b   1.000
_cell.length_c   1.000
_cell.angle_alpha   90.00
_cell.angle_beta   90.00
_cell.angle_gamma   90.00
#
_symmetry.space_group_name_H-M   'P 1'
#
loop_
_entity.id
_entity.type
_entity.pdbx_description
1 polymer ?
#
loop_
_entity_poly.entity_id
_entity_poly.type
_entity_poly.pdbx_seq_one_letter_code
_entity_poly.pdbx_strand_id
1 'polypeptide(L)'
;MEPPRPTQGARSDELLELAHLVRRELSLREETPTGNWVEEIADSLRTGARPGWYYPISEGAGLAFRSERDDHSFAHVHVETAPDAVDRAQVLTEVLLSSLPPTARSISVGFTGLPLAAEEELTARLGRRPGSNVIRRYAMERPLRSRDGEGLPPVPDALQLVPIRDVTLDALSLLDQKAFRGTTDELLIGTDLREYRRTLVALLEGATGRFLDEASTALYRPDPPALVGAILTCEKTPRRAAFQDFMVDPELRGRGYGAYLLHWALRALWALGYERVRLWVSASNDSARRLYDTVGFSVTQTAVIYRWDRDPSTVATGR
;
A
#
# COMPACT_ATOMS: atom_id res chain seq x y z
N MET A 1 -32.51 2.54 -5.28
CA MET A 1 -31.49 1.47 -5.17
C MET A 1 -31.80 0.64 -3.94
N GLU A 2 -31.85 -0.68 -4.06
CA GLU A 2 -31.99 -1.57 -2.91
C GLU A 2 -30.73 -1.44 -2.01
N PRO A 3 -30.87 -1.61 -0.68
CA PRO A 3 -29.72 -1.61 0.21
C PRO A 3 -28.84 -2.86 -0.02
N PRO A 4 -27.51 -2.76 0.20
CA PRO A 4 -26.64 -3.93 0.10
C PRO A 4 -26.98 -4.97 1.18
N ARG A 5 -26.82 -6.23 0.85
CA ARG A 5 -27.08 -7.37 1.73
C ARG A 5 -25.86 -7.71 2.56
N PRO A 6 -26.00 -8.13 3.83
CA PRO A 6 -24.85 -8.64 4.59
C PRO A 6 -24.34 -9.95 3.95
N THR A 7 -23.02 -10.16 3.98
CA THR A 7 -22.40 -11.37 3.43
C THR A 7 -22.57 -12.59 4.33
N GLN A 8 -22.79 -12.38 5.62
CA GLN A 8 -23.01 -13.49 6.56
C GLN A 8 -24.27 -14.30 6.20
N GLY A 9 -24.09 -15.57 5.94
CA GLY A 9 -25.17 -16.47 5.52
C GLY A 9 -25.51 -16.41 4.02
N ALA A 10 -24.80 -15.60 3.22
CA ALA A 10 -24.94 -15.60 1.77
C ALA A 10 -24.48 -16.92 1.14
N ARG A 11 -24.90 -17.18 -0.11
CA ARG A 11 -24.54 -18.39 -0.83
C ARG A 11 -23.04 -18.41 -1.15
N SER A 12 -22.41 -19.56 -0.95
CA SER A 12 -20.95 -19.73 -1.14
C SER A 12 -20.51 -19.48 -2.58
N ASP A 13 -21.30 -19.94 -3.57
CA ASP A 13 -21.00 -19.75 -4.99
C ASP A 13 -21.00 -18.27 -5.39
N GLU A 14 -21.95 -17.50 -4.89
CA GLU A 14 -22.07 -16.07 -5.16
C GLU A 14 -20.90 -15.27 -4.54
N LEU A 15 -20.52 -15.57 -3.30
CA LEU A 15 -19.36 -14.93 -2.66
C LEU A 15 -18.04 -15.30 -3.31
N LEU A 16 -17.88 -16.54 -3.78
CA LEU A 16 -16.71 -16.98 -4.53
C LEU A 16 -16.58 -16.20 -5.84
N GLU A 17 -17.70 -16.04 -6.58
CA GLU A 17 -17.68 -15.30 -7.84
C GLU A 17 -17.34 -13.82 -7.62
N LEU A 18 -17.91 -13.16 -6.60
CA LEU A 18 -17.56 -11.80 -6.22
C LEU A 18 -16.09 -11.67 -5.80
N ALA A 19 -15.57 -12.61 -5.02
CA ALA A 19 -14.16 -12.63 -4.64
C ALA A 19 -13.23 -12.82 -5.84
N HIS A 20 -13.63 -13.60 -6.84
CA HIS A 20 -12.91 -13.72 -8.11
C HIS A 20 -12.88 -12.41 -8.90
N LEU A 21 -13.98 -11.64 -8.92
CA LEU A 21 -14.01 -10.31 -9.54
C LEU A 21 -13.00 -9.36 -8.88
N VAL A 22 -13.00 -9.30 -7.54
CA VAL A 22 -12.04 -8.48 -6.78
C VAL A 22 -10.60 -8.92 -7.10
N ARG A 23 -10.31 -10.23 -7.06
CA ARG A 23 -8.97 -10.74 -7.36
C ARG A 23 -8.52 -10.38 -8.78
N ARG A 24 -9.41 -10.47 -9.76
CA ARG A 24 -9.13 -10.07 -11.14
C ARG A 24 -8.70 -8.61 -11.22
N GLU A 25 -9.42 -7.71 -10.57
CA GLU A 25 -9.08 -6.28 -10.54
C GLU A 25 -7.76 -5.99 -9.81
N LEU A 26 -7.53 -6.65 -8.67
CA LEU A 26 -6.25 -6.56 -7.97
C LEU A 26 -5.09 -7.08 -8.84
N SER A 27 -5.32 -8.14 -9.63
CA SER A 27 -4.31 -8.66 -10.56
C SER A 27 -3.99 -7.67 -11.68
N LEU A 28 -4.98 -6.95 -12.21
CA LEU A 28 -4.76 -5.88 -13.18
C LEU A 28 -3.94 -4.72 -12.59
N ARG A 29 -4.00 -4.53 -11.28
CA ARG A 29 -3.18 -3.56 -10.54
C ARG A 29 -1.83 -4.14 -10.08
N GLU A 30 -1.50 -5.38 -10.46
CA GLU A 30 -0.32 -6.13 -9.98
C GLU A 30 -0.27 -6.27 -8.45
N GLU A 31 -1.42 -6.27 -7.81
CA GLU A 31 -1.63 -6.47 -6.38
C GLU A 31 -2.22 -7.85 -6.09
N THR A 32 -1.93 -8.83 -6.95
CA THR A 32 -2.54 -10.16 -6.88
C THR A 32 -2.28 -10.81 -5.52
N PRO A 33 -3.33 -11.13 -4.77
CA PRO A 33 -3.19 -11.92 -3.55
C PRO A 33 -2.64 -13.31 -3.87
N THR A 34 -1.83 -13.84 -2.97
CA THR A 34 -1.21 -15.17 -3.11
C THR A 34 -2.07 -16.25 -2.46
N GLY A 35 -1.81 -17.51 -2.81
CA GLY A 35 -2.47 -18.67 -2.19
C GLY A 35 -3.97 -18.77 -2.51
N ASN A 36 -4.74 -19.31 -1.56
CA ASN A 36 -6.18 -19.57 -1.64
C ASN A 36 -7.02 -18.35 -1.20
N TRP A 37 -6.54 -17.15 -1.53
CA TRP A 37 -7.15 -15.90 -1.07
C TRP A 37 -8.65 -15.80 -1.38
N VAL A 38 -9.10 -16.28 -2.54
CA VAL A 38 -10.51 -16.21 -2.95
C VAL A 38 -11.38 -17.03 -2.01
N GLU A 39 -10.98 -18.27 -1.76
CA GLU A 39 -11.70 -19.22 -0.89
C GLU A 39 -11.67 -18.72 0.56
N GLU A 40 -10.53 -18.23 1.02
CA GLU A 40 -10.38 -17.68 2.38
C GLU A 40 -11.24 -16.44 2.59
N ILE A 41 -11.28 -15.52 1.63
CA ILE A 41 -12.14 -14.34 1.69
C ILE A 41 -13.60 -14.74 1.66
N ALA A 42 -14.03 -15.57 0.71
CA ALA A 42 -15.42 -15.98 0.58
C ALA A 42 -15.92 -16.70 1.85
N ASP A 43 -15.12 -17.60 2.42
CA ASP A 43 -15.50 -18.31 3.65
C ASP A 43 -15.54 -17.37 4.87
N SER A 44 -14.57 -16.49 5.02
CA SER A 44 -14.55 -15.51 6.12
C SER A 44 -15.74 -14.55 6.07
N LEU A 45 -16.17 -14.16 4.89
CA LEU A 45 -17.36 -13.34 4.67
C LEU A 45 -18.64 -14.11 4.98
N ARG A 46 -18.76 -15.32 4.48
CA ARG A 46 -19.93 -16.20 4.70
C ARG A 46 -20.13 -16.54 6.17
N THR A 47 -19.06 -16.79 6.90
CA THR A 47 -19.11 -17.13 8.33
C THR A 47 -19.27 -15.90 9.24
N GLY A 48 -19.09 -14.71 8.70
CA GLY A 48 -19.08 -13.46 9.48
C GLY A 48 -17.78 -13.21 10.25
N ALA A 49 -16.75 -14.04 10.05
CA ALA A 49 -15.41 -13.79 10.62
C ALA A 49 -14.82 -12.48 10.07
N ARG A 50 -15.25 -12.07 8.89
CA ARG A 50 -14.96 -10.78 8.28
C ARG A 50 -16.28 -10.07 7.95
N PRO A 51 -16.55 -8.88 8.51
CA PRO A 51 -17.73 -8.11 8.17
C PRO A 51 -17.72 -7.69 6.70
N GLY A 52 -18.85 -7.89 6.02
CA GLY A 52 -18.97 -7.51 4.62
C GLY A 52 -20.42 -7.33 4.18
N TRP A 53 -20.60 -6.66 3.04
CA TRP A 53 -21.87 -6.39 2.38
C TRP A 53 -21.71 -6.52 0.87
N TYR A 54 -22.77 -6.88 0.18
CA TYR A 54 -22.71 -7.11 -1.26
C TYR A 54 -24.00 -6.73 -1.98
N TYR A 55 -23.84 -6.46 -3.26
CA TYR A 55 -24.91 -6.48 -4.25
C TYR A 55 -24.77 -7.76 -5.07
N PRO A 56 -25.87 -8.52 -5.30
CA PRO A 56 -25.84 -9.70 -6.15
C PRO A 56 -25.33 -9.40 -7.56
N ILE A 57 -24.70 -10.39 -8.20
CA ILE A 57 -24.19 -10.25 -9.57
C ILE A 57 -25.32 -9.89 -10.54
N SER A 58 -26.51 -10.51 -10.36
CA SER A 58 -27.70 -10.21 -11.15
C SER A 58 -28.23 -8.78 -11.01
N GLU A 59 -27.81 -8.07 -9.97
CA GLU A 59 -28.22 -6.68 -9.67
C GLU A 59 -27.08 -5.67 -9.90
N GLY A 60 -26.00 -6.10 -10.55
CA GLY A 60 -24.78 -5.32 -10.80
C GLY A 60 -23.79 -5.44 -9.67
N ALA A 61 -22.95 -6.47 -9.75
CA ALA A 61 -22.02 -6.93 -8.76
C ALA A 61 -21.33 -5.83 -7.93
N GLY A 62 -21.35 -6.02 -6.62
CA GLY A 62 -20.61 -5.17 -5.69
C GLY A 62 -20.28 -5.94 -4.43
N LEU A 63 -19.07 -5.74 -3.88
CA LEU A 63 -18.62 -6.36 -2.65
C LEU A 63 -17.84 -5.35 -1.82
N ALA A 64 -18.19 -5.23 -0.58
CA ALA A 64 -17.45 -4.45 0.41
C ALA A 64 -17.14 -5.32 1.63
N PHE A 65 -15.92 -5.28 2.10
CA PHE A 65 -15.51 -5.97 3.32
C PHE A 65 -14.41 -5.21 4.04
N ARG A 66 -14.24 -5.50 5.32
CA ARG A 66 -13.17 -4.91 6.12
C ARG A 66 -12.44 -5.94 6.97
N SER A 67 -11.24 -5.58 7.33
CA SER A 67 -10.37 -6.29 8.28
C SER A 67 -9.98 -5.32 9.37
N GLU A 68 -9.91 -5.81 10.60
CA GLU A 68 -9.49 -5.01 11.75
C GLU A 68 -8.00 -5.21 11.98
N ARG A 69 -7.35 -4.14 12.39
CA ARG A 69 -5.97 -4.16 12.85
C ARG A 69 -5.82 -3.15 13.98
N ASP A 70 -5.82 -3.64 15.21
CA ASP A 70 -5.83 -2.80 16.41
C ASP A 70 -7.03 -1.81 16.41
N ASP A 71 -6.77 -0.51 16.36
CA ASP A 71 -7.78 0.54 16.29
C ASP A 71 -8.00 1.10 14.87
N HIS A 72 -7.36 0.48 13.87
CA HIS A 72 -7.50 0.83 12.44
C HIS A 72 -8.18 -0.30 11.67
N SER A 73 -9.12 0.07 10.80
CA SER A 73 -9.77 -0.85 9.87
C SER A 73 -9.25 -0.63 8.45
N PHE A 74 -9.02 -1.72 7.74
CA PHE A 74 -8.76 -1.72 6.30
C PHE A 74 -9.98 -2.28 5.58
N ALA A 75 -10.49 -1.55 4.60
CA ALA A 75 -11.65 -1.97 3.84
C ALA A 75 -11.36 -1.96 2.35
N HIS A 76 -12.07 -2.81 1.64
CA HIS A 76 -12.07 -2.89 0.20
C HIS A 76 -13.50 -2.79 -0.31
N VAL A 77 -13.70 -1.94 -1.32
CA VAL A 77 -14.99 -1.80 -2.01
C VAL A 77 -14.75 -2.07 -3.49
N HIS A 78 -15.42 -3.09 -3.99
CA HIS A 78 -15.47 -3.44 -5.40
C HIS A 78 -16.88 -3.21 -5.94
N VAL A 79 -16.98 -2.58 -7.10
CA VAL A 79 -18.23 -2.50 -7.88
C VAL A 79 -17.90 -2.68 -9.35
N GLU A 80 -18.75 -3.40 -10.07
CA GLU A 80 -18.63 -3.45 -11.52
C GLU A 80 -19.03 -2.13 -12.15
N THR A 81 -18.34 -1.75 -13.24
CA THR A 81 -18.63 -0.53 -13.97
C THR A 81 -20.04 -0.54 -14.54
N ALA A 82 -20.89 0.35 -14.04
CA ALA A 82 -22.27 0.56 -14.44
C ALA A 82 -22.63 2.04 -14.25
N PRO A 83 -23.71 2.54 -14.81
CA PRO A 83 -24.12 3.93 -14.65
C PRO A 83 -24.30 4.39 -13.20
N ASP A 84 -24.69 3.49 -12.30
CA ASP A 84 -24.90 3.72 -10.87
C ASP A 84 -23.75 3.22 -9.96
N ALA A 85 -22.61 2.84 -10.54
CA ALA A 85 -21.48 2.25 -9.81
C ALA A 85 -20.96 3.19 -8.70
N VAL A 86 -20.90 4.49 -8.94
CA VAL A 86 -20.46 5.48 -7.93
C VAL A 86 -21.42 5.51 -6.74
N ASP A 87 -22.72 5.48 -7.00
CA ASP A 87 -23.75 5.50 -5.95
C ASP A 87 -23.72 4.22 -5.13
N ARG A 88 -23.53 3.05 -5.78
CA ARG A 88 -23.35 1.75 -5.08
C ARG A 88 -22.09 1.75 -4.22
N ALA A 89 -20.97 2.19 -4.75
CA ALA A 89 -19.72 2.26 -4.00
C ALA A 89 -19.83 3.21 -2.81
N GLN A 90 -20.55 4.34 -2.97
CA GLN A 90 -20.84 5.25 -1.87
C GLN A 90 -21.66 4.56 -0.78
N VAL A 91 -22.76 3.90 -1.13
CA VAL A 91 -23.62 3.20 -0.16
C VAL A 91 -22.85 2.09 0.56
N LEU A 92 -22.06 1.28 -0.15
CA LEU A 92 -21.21 0.25 0.45
C LEU A 92 -20.20 0.86 1.43
N THR A 93 -19.59 1.98 1.08
CA THR A 93 -18.65 2.69 1.97
C THR A 93 -19.36 3.23 3.20
N GLU A 94 -20.53 3.82 3.07
CA GLU A 94 -21.31 4.34 4.20
C GLU A 94 -21.76 3.24 5.16
N VAL A 95 -22.13 2.07 4.64
CA VAL A 95 -22.43 0.89 5.48
C VAL A 95 -21.18 0.42 6.23
N LEU A 96 -20.03 0.33 5.57
CA LEU A 96 -18.77 0.02 6.22
C LEU A 96 -18.46 0.99 7.37
N LEU A 97 -18.56 2.30 7.11
CA LEU A 97 -18.31 3.35 8.11
C LEU A 97 -19.29 3.25 9.30
N SER A 98 -20.55 2.98 9.02
CA SER A 98 -21.60 2.87 10.06
C SER A 98 -21.44 1.61 10.91
N SER A 99 -20.81 0.57 10.38
CA SER A 99 -20.57 -0.71 11.05
C SER A 99 -19.24 -0.79 11.81
N LEU A 100 -18.45 0.30 11.82
CA LEU A 100 -17.17 0.30 12.53
C LEU A 100 -17.36 0.06 14.03
N PRO A 101 -16.54 -0.82 14.64
CA PRO A 101 -16.60 -1.04 16.07
C PRO A 101 -16.29 0.26 16.84
N PRO A 102 -16.79 0.41 18.07
CA PRO A 102 -16.53 1.61 18.88
C PRO A 102 -15.04 1.86 19.14
N THR A 103 -14.23 0.80 19.13
CA THR A 103 -12.77 0.84 19.33
C THR A 103 -12.00 1.33 18.11
N ALA A 104 -12.58 1.25 16.90
CA ALA A 104 -11.92 1.70 15.69
C ALA A 104 -11.80 3.22 15.66
N ARG A 105 -10.58 3.72 15.52
CA ARG A 105 -10.27 5.16 15.41
C ARG A 105 -10.22 5.63 13.96
N SER A 106 -9.93 4.74 13.05
CA SER A 106 -9.80 5.10 11.64
C SER A 106 -10.10 3.92 10.71
N ILE A 107 -10.40 4.25 9.46
CA ILE A 107 -10.55 3.27 8.37
C ILE A 107 -9.91 3.80 7.10
N SER A 108 -9.19 2.94 6.40
CA SER A 108 -8.73 3.18 5.02
C SER A 108 -9.52 2.30 4.06
N VAL A 109 -10.09 2.90 3.01
CA VAL A 109 -10.92 2.22 2.02
C VAL A 109 -10.25 2.31 0.66
N GLY A 110 -9.89 1.18 0.09
CA GLY A 110 -9.46 1.04 -1.30
C GLY A 110 -10.62 0.68 -2.22
N PHE A 111 -10.59 1.16 -3.45
CA PHE A 111 -11.63 0.92 -4.45
C PHE A 111 -11.09 0.14 -5.65
N THR A 112 -11.92 -0.75 -6.20
CA THR A 112 -11.64 -1.45 -7.46
C THR A 112 -12.90 -1.53 -8.32
N GLY A 113 -12.71 -1.76 -9.63
CA GLY A 113 -13.80 -1.86 -10.60
C GLY A 113 -14.32 -0.51 -11.11
N LEU A 114 -13.93 0.61 -10.49
CA LEU A 114 -14.28 1.95 -10.94
C LEU A 114 -13.21 2.51 -11.88
N PRO A 115 -13.60 3.20 -12.95
CA PRO A 115 -12.70 4.08 -13.70
C PRO A 115 -12.17 5.21 -12.79
N LEU A 116 -10.97 5.71 -13.06
CA LEU A 116 -10.33 6.74 -12.22
C LEU A 116 -11.23 7.98 -11.99
N ALA A 117 -11.93 8.44 -13.05
CA ALA A 117 -12.83 9.58 -12.91
C ALA A 117 -13.99 9.31 -11.93
N ALA A 118 -14.50 8.08 -11.90
CA ALA A 118 -15.53 7.66 -10.94
C ALA A 118 -14.98 7.51 -9.53
N GLU A 119 -13.74 7.01 -9.36
CA GLU A 119 -13.06 6.99 -8.07
C GLU A 119 -12.87 8.42 -7.53
N GLU A 120 -12.49 9.37 -8.40
CA GLU A 120 -12.32 10.78 -8.04
C GLU A 120 -13.66 11.43 -7.64
N GLU A 121 -14.73 11.15 -8.35
CA GLU A 121 -16.07 11.62 -8.00
C GLU A 121 -16.51 11.06 -6.65
N LEU A 122 -16.37 9.76 -6.45
CA LEU A 122 -16.72 9.09 -5.20
C LEU A 122 -15.95 9.67 -4.02
N THR A 123 -14.64 9.82 -4.16
CA THR A 123 -13.79 10.34 -3.07
C THR A 123 -14.04 11.81 -2.81
N ALA A 124 -14.43 12.60 -3.81
CA ALA A 124 -14.88 13.98 -3.62
C ALA A 124 -16.20 14.06 -2.82
N ARG A 125 -17.13 13.13 -3.05
CA ARG A 125 -18.37 13.01 -2.28
C ARG A 125 -18.10 12.61 -0.81
N LEU A 126 -17.30 11.56 -0.63
CA LEU A 126 -16.91 11.04 0.69
C LEU A 126 -16.02 12.02 1.47
N GLY A 127 -15.17 12.77 0.79
CA GLY A 127 -14.25 13.76 1.35
C GLY A 127 -14.94 14.95 2.02
N ARG A 128 -16.26 15.13 1.81
CA ARG A 128 -17.07 16.14 2.52
C ARG A 128 -17.37 15.77 3.97
N ARG A 129 -17.14 14.51 4.36
CA ARG A 129 -17.34 14.04 5.72
C ARG A 129 -16.24 14.57 6.64
N PRO A 130 -16.54 15.15 7.82
CA PRO A 130 -15.51 15.56 8.78
C PRO A 130 -14.58 14.39 9.13
N GLY A 131 -13.28 14.66 9.21
CA GLY A 131 -12.26 13.63 9.46
C GLY A 131 -11.81 12.84 8.23
N SER A 132 -12.32 13.19 7.03
CA SER A 132 -11.96 12.51 5.79
C SER A 132 -10.66 13.05 5.18
N ASN A 133 -9.84 12.14 4.68
CA ASN A 133 -8.65 12.40 3.87
C ASN A 133 -8.73 11.57 2.59
N VAL A 134 -8.28 12.14 1.48
CA VAL A 134 -8.19 11.47 0.19
C VAL A 134 -6.73 11.38 -0.20
N ILE A 135 -6.23 10.16 -0.34
CA ILE A 135 -4.83 9.87 -0.62
C ILE A 135 -4.73 9.34 -2.04
N ARG A 136 -4.13 10.13 -2.93
CA ARG A 136 -3.83 9.67 -4.29
C ARG A 136 -2.42 9.11 -4.33
N ARG A 137 -2.26 7.93 -4.94
CA ARG A 137 -0.96 7.28 -5.13
C ARG A 137 -0.74 6.95 -6.60
N TYR A 138 0.52 7.02 -7.00
CA TYR A 138 0.95 6.60 -8.33
C TYR A 138 1.78 5.32 -8.21
N ALA A 139 1.40 4.30 -8.99
CA ALA A 139 2.33 3.27 -9.33
C ALA A 139 3.23 3.78 -10.45
N MET A 140 4.52 3.76 -10.23
CA MET A 140 5.51 4.12 -11.22
C MET A 140 6.35 2.89 -11.56
N GLU A 141 6.64 2.71 -12.84
CA GLU A 141 7.41 1.56 -13.33
C GLU A 141 8.45 2.00 -14.34
N ARG A 142 9.54 1.27 -14.41
CA ARG A 142 10.52 1.39 -15.48
C ARG A 142 11.08 0.03 -15.89
N PRO A 143 11.49 -0.16 -17.17
CA PRO A 143 12.33 -1.28 -17.57
C PRO A 143 13.75 -1.09 -17.02
N LEU A 144 14.40 -2.18 -16.66
CA LEU A 144 15.84 -2.22 -16.38
C LEU A 144 16.60 -2.26 -17.72
N ARG A 145 17.75 -1.63 -17.79
CA ARG A 145 18.54 -1.46 -19.02
C ARG A 145 20.00 -1.75 -18.73
N SER A 146 20.79 -2.06 -19.76
CA SER A 146 22.23 -2.33 -19.63
C SER A 146 23.00 -1.25 -18.88
N ARG A 147 22.66 0.01 -19.10
CA ARG A 147 23.26 1.14 -18.36
C ARG A 147 23.06 1.09 -16.84
N ASP A 148 22.04 0.36 -16.36
CA ASP A 148 21.81 0.19 -14.93
C ASP A 148 22.88 -0.75 -14.31
N GLY A 149 23.56 -1.57 -15.12
CA GLY A 149 24.71 -2.39 -14.73
C GLY A 149 26.06 -1.64 -14.73
N GLU A 150 26.07 -0.40 -15.26
CA GLU A 150 27.31 0.40 -15.30
C GLU A 150 27.72 0.90 -13.90
N GLY A 151 28.96 1.38 -13.78
CA GLY A 151 29.58 1.70 -12.50
C GLY A 151 28.79 2.70 -11.66
N LEU A 152 28.60 2.36 -10.39
CA LEU A 152 28.09 3.32 -9.40
C LEU A 152 29.17 4.33 -9.06
N PRO A 153 28.82 5.57 -8.73
CA PRO A 153 29.74 6.47 -8.06
C PRO A 153 30.21 5.81 -6.74
N PRO A 154 31.37 6.20 -6.21
CA PRO A 154 31.80 5.73 -4.89
C PRO A 154 30.73 6.02 -3.84
N VAL A 155 30.70 5.20 -2.80
CA VAL A 155 29.84 5.49 -1.64
C VAL A 155 30.15 6.90 -1.15
N PRO A 156 29.15 7.75 -0.92
CA PRO A 156 29.40 9.10 -0.41
C PRO A 156 30.26 9.08 0.85
N ASP A 157 31.18 10.06 0.97
CA ASP A 157 32.20 10.13 2.02
C ASP A 157 31.61 9.85 3.42
N ALA A 158 32.37 9.09 4.20
CA ALA A 158 32.03 8.65 5.56
C ALA A 158 30.76 7.79 5.70
N LEU A 159 30.19 7.27 4.60
CA LEU A 159 29.08 6.32 4.66
C LEU A 159 29.54 4.90 4.27
N GLN A 160 28.76 3.92 4.72
CA GLN A 160 28.94 2.51 4.39
C GLN A 160 27.63 1.91 3.89
N LEU A 161 27.72 1.06 2.87
CA LEU A 161 26.60 0.18 2.50
C LEU A 161 26.61 -1.01 3.45
N VAL A 162 25.47 -1.28 4.05
CA VAL A 162 25.28 -2.42 4.93
C VAL A 162 24.09 -3.26 4.45
N PRO A 163 24.18 -4.61 4.48
CA PRO A 163 23.06 -5.49 4.18
C PRO A 163 21.89 -5.18 5.13
N ILE A 164 20.67 -5.26 4.63
CA ILE A 164 19.48 -5.02 5.48
C ILE A 164 19.43 -5.97 6.68
N ARG A 165 19.86 -7.22 6.51
CA ARG A 165 19.89 -8.22 7.59
C ARG A 165 20.86 -7.88 8.73
N ASP A 166 21.82 -7.00 8.48
CA ASP A 166 22.79 -6.54 9.50
C ASP A 166 22.28 -5.29 10.24
N VAL A 167 21.15 -4.71 9.79
CA VAL A 167 20.49 -3.58 10.45
C VAL A 167 19.48 -4.11 11.46
N THR A 168 19.51 -3.62 12.68
CA THR A 168 18.49 -4.00 13.66
C THR A 168 17.10 -3.52 13.23
N LEU A 169 16.09 -4.34 13.47
CA LEU A 169 14.70 -4.01 13.13
C LEU A 169 14.25 -2.71 13.81
N ASP A 170 14.75 -2.43 15.03
CA ASP A 170 14.43 -1.20 15.75
C ASP A 170 15.02 0.04 15.05
N ALA A 171 16.28 -0.02 14.62
CA ALA A 171 16.90 1.08 13.87
C ALA A 171 16.18 1.33 12.53
N LEU A 172 15.82 0.26 11.84
CA LEU A 172 15.08 0.35 10.57
C LEU A 172 13.70 0.95 10.79
N SER A 173 12.96 0.50 11.82
CA SER A 173 11.62 1.01 12.15
C SER A 173 11.64 2.49 12.58
N LEU A 174 12.66 2.91 13.30
CA LEU A 174 12.83 4.31 13.70
C LEU A 174 13.13 5.21 12.50
N LEU A 175 13.98 4.76 11.57
CA LEU A 175 14.25 5.49 10.34
C LEU A 175 12.98 5.61 9.49
N ASP A 176 12.23 4.53 9.35
CA ASP A 176 10.98 4.44 8.60
C ASP A 176 9.95 5.42 9.17
N GLN A 177 9.66 5.35 10.47
CA GLN A 177 8.77 6.30 11.15
C GLN A 177 9.24 7.75 10.96
N LYS A 178 10.54 8.03 11.12
CA LYS A 178 11.10 9.38 10.93
C LYS A 178 10.92 9.87 9.49
N ALA A 179 11.13 9.00 8.51
CA ALA A 179 11.06 9.32 7.10
C ALA A 179 9.64 9.67 6.64
N PHE A 180 8.61 9.01 7.20
CA PHE A 180 7.22 9.23 6.82
C PHE A 180 6.44 10.18 7.72
N ARG A 181 6.99 10.56 8.89
CA ARG A 181 6.34 11.48 9.82
C ARG A 181 5.92 12.79 9.14
N GLY A 182 4.66 13.18 9.31
CA GLY A 182 4.07 14.39 8.72
C GLY A 182 3.82 14.30 7.22
N THR A 183 4.02 13.14 6.59
CA THR A 183 3.70 12.92 5.18
C THR A 183 2.32 12.28 5.02
N THR A 184 1.79 12.31 3.80
CA THR A 184 0.54 11.61 3.47
C THR A 184 0.67 10.09 3.66
N ASP A 185 1.86 9.52 3.51
CA ASP A 185 2.09 8.08 3.70
C ASP A 185 1.96 7.66 5.18
N GLU A 186 2.22 8.56 6.14
CA GLU A 186 1.94 8.32 7.57
C GLU A 186 0.47 7.97 7.82
N LEU A 187 -0.45 8.57 7.06
CA LEU A 187 -1.87 8.23 7.15
C LEU A 187 -2.17 6.78 6.75
N LEU A 188 -1.33 6.14 5.94
CA LEU A 188 -1.51 4.76 5.50
C LEU A 188 -0.85 3.76 6.45
N ILE A 189 0.27 4.13 7.05
CA ILE A 189 1.07 3.26 7.91
C ILE A 189 0.59 3.38 9.37
N GLY A 190 0.30 4.59 9.82
CA GLY A 190 0.01 4.95 11.20
C GLY A 190 1.14 5.76 11.83
N THR A 191 0.97 6.15 13.09
CA THR A 191 1.93 6.99 13.84
C THR A 191 2.74 6.20 14.88
N ASP A 192 2.30 5.00 15.25
CA ASP A 192 2.95 4.16 16.27
C ASP A 192 4.13 3.39 15.68
N LEU A 193 5.28 3.46 16.34
CA LEU A 193 6.48 2.70 15.95
C LEU A 193 6.22 1.19 15.78
N ARG A 194 5.27 0.63 16.57
CA ARG A 194 4.90 -0.78 16.45
C ARG A 194 4.28 -1.13 15.11
N GLU A 195 3.59 -0.19 14.45
CA GLU A 195 2.99 -0.40 13.12
C GLU A 195 4.08 -0.45 12.06
N TYR A 196 5.04 0.47 12.10
CA TYR A 196 6.22 0.44 11.24
C TYR A 196 7.00 -0.86 11.40
N ARG A 197 7.28 -1.25 12.65
CA ARG A 197 7.97 -2.50 12.95
C ARG A 197 7.22 -3.72 12.37
N ARG A 198 5.91 -3.78 12.53
CA ARG A 198 5.08 -4.87 12.03
C ARG A 198 5.08 -4.93 10.50
N THR A 199 4.99 -3.78 9.83
CA THR A 199 5.05 -3.67 8.38
C THR A 199 6.39 -4.17 7.85
N LEU A 200 7.49 -3.75 8.47
CA LEU A 200 8.84 -4.21 8.11
C LEU A 200 9.03 -5.71 8.35
N VAL A 201 8.54 -6.26 9.46
CA VAL A 201 8.58 -7.71 9.70
C VAL A 201 7.85 -8.46 8.61
N ALA A 202 6.61 -8.07 8.29
CA ALA A 202 5.81 -8.72 7.25
C ALA A 202 6.51 -8.64 5.86
N LEU A 203 7.16 -7.51 5.56
CA LEU A 203 7.92 -7.33 4.33
C LEU A 203 9.15 -8.25 4.29
N LEU A 204 9.93 -8.30 5.36
CA LEU A 204 11.13 -9.15 5.46
C LEU A 204 10.80 -10.65 5.45
N GLU A 205 9.61 -11.02 5.91
CA GLU A 205 9.07 -12.39 5.88
C GLU A 205 8.40 -12.75 4.55
N GLY A 206 8.33 -11.81 3.60
CA GLY A 206 7.83 -12.06 2.27
C GLY A 206 6.32 -11.94 2.09
N ALA A 207 5.60 -11.31 3.01
CA ALA A 207 4.15 -11.10 2.91
C ALA A 207 3.74 -10.27 1.67
N THR A 208 4.65 -9.45 1.15
CA THR A 208 4.42 -8.63 -0.05
C THR A 208 5.13 -9.14 -1.30
N GLY A 209 5.65 -10.35 -1.28
CA GLY A 209 6.50 -10.97 -2.32
C GLY A 209 7.85 -11.39 -1.74
N ARG A 210 8.58 -12.26 -2.44
CA ARG A 210 9.88 -12.75 -1.98
C ARG A 210 10.85 -11.59 -1.76
N PHE A 211 11.32 -11.41 -0.53
CA PHE A 211 12.29 -10.37 -0.21
C PHE A 211 13.62 -10.64 -0.92
N LEU A 212 14.23 -9.59 -1.48
CA LEU A 212 15.47 -9.64 -2.23
C LEU A 212 16.61 -9.02 -1.43
N ASP A 213 17.29 -9.82 -0.62
CA ASP A 213 18.42 -9.37 0.20
C ASP A 213 19.51 -8.72 -0.66
N GLU A 214 19.80 -9.29 -1.86
CA GLU A 214 20.84 -8.82 -2.76
C GLU A 214 20.49 -7.48 -3.46
N ALA A 215 19.22 -7.09 -3.47
CA ALA A 215 18.75 -5.82 -4.03
C ALA A 215 18.17 -4.86 -2.97
N SER A 216 18.46 -5.15 -1.69
CA SER A 216 18.06 -4.35 -0.54
C SER A 216 19.29 -3.96 0.27
N THR A 217 19.40 -2.68 0.63
CA THR A 217 20.57 -2.18 1.36
C THR A 217 20.23 -0.95 2.18
N ALA A 218 21.10 -0.63 3.12
CA ALA A 218 21.05 0.60 3.88
C ALA A 218 22.36 1.39 3.77
N LEU A 219 22.25 2.69 3.92
CA LEU A 219 23.37 3.59 4.12
C LEU A 219 23.55 3.87 5.61
N TYR A 220 24.70 3.59 6.12
CA TYR A 220 25.06 3.76 7.52
C TYR A 220 26.24 4.75 7.63
N ARG A 221 26.14 5.67 8.57
CA ARG A 221 27.23 6.56 8.97
C ARG A 221 27.83 6.02 10.26
N PRO A 222 29.15 5.70 10.31
CA PRO A 222 29.76 5.13 11.49
C PRO A 222 30.04 6.16 12.59
N ASP A 223 30.27 7.44 12.24
CA ASP A 223 30.62 8.49 13.17
C ASP A 223 29.92 9.83 12.85
N PRO A 224 29.05 10.36 13.72
CA PRO A 224 28.38 9.60 14.76
C PRO A 224 27.47 8.51 14.16
N PRO A 225 27.31 7.36 14.83
CA PRO A 225 26.60 6.22 14.28
C PRO A 225 25.14 6.55 13.99
N ALA A 226 24.71 6.38 12.74
CA ALA A 226 23.35 6.66 12.33
C ALA A 226 22.98 5.89 11.04
N LEU A 227 21.74 5.40 10.97
CA LEU A 227 21.16 4.93 9.75
C LEU A 227 20.67 6.14 8.92
N VAL A 228 21.20 6.28 7.71
CA VAL A 228 20.97 7.46 6.84
C VAL A 228 19.82 7.24 5.88
N GLY A 229 19.69 6.03 5.37
CA GLY A 229 18.64 5.65 4.44
C GLY A 229 18.64 4.15 4.18
N ALA A 230 17.56 3.64 3.62
CA ALA A 230 17.46 2.26 3.21
C ALA A 230 16.50 2.12 2.00
N ILE A 231 16.73 1.06 1.22
CA ILE A 231 15.84 0.62 0.14
C ILE A 231 15.57 -0.87 0.29
N LEU A 232 14.32 -1.25 0.32
CA LEU A 232 13.85 -2.62 0.51
C LEU A 232 13.08 -3.07 -0.73
N THR A 233 13.50 -4.20 -1.27
CA THR A 233 13.06 -4.69 -2.58
C THR A 233 12.46 -6.09 -2.45
N CYS A 234 11.34 -6.33 -3.15
CA CYS A 234 10.72 -7.65 -3.26
C CYS A 234 10.53 -8.05 -4.71
N GLU A 235 10.58 -9.35 -4.98
CA GLU A 235 10.06 -9.93 -6.22
C GLU A 235 8.53 -9.99 -6.16
N LYS A 236 7.87 -9.49 -7.19
CA LYS A 236 6.40 -9.56 -7.31
C LYS A 236 5.96 -10.71 -8.21
N THR A 237 6.62 -10.86 -9.32
CA THR A 237 6.46 -11.97 -10.26
C THR A 237 7.84 -12.29 -10.86
N PRO A 238 8.04 -13.43 -11.52
CA PRO A 238 9.31 -13.73 -12.17
C PRO A 238 9.80 -12.59 -13.05
N ARG A 239 11.03 -12.12 -12.81
CA ARG A 239 11.71 -11.03 -13.52
C ARG A 239 11.12 -9.60 -13.28
N ARG A 240 10.15 -9.46 -12.36
CA ARG A 240 9.60 -8.17 -11.94
C ARG A 240 9.79 -7.95 -10.45
N ALA A 241 10.46 -6.87 -10.10
CA ALA A 241 10.69 -6.45 -8.72
C ALA A 241 9.85 -5.22 -8.36
N ALA A 242 9.73 -4.96 -7.07
CA ALA A 242 9.18 -3.71 -6.56
C ALA A 242 10.02 -3.17 -5.40
N PHE A 243 10.26 -1.87 -5.41
CA PHE A 243 10.72 -1.16 -4.22
C PHE A 243 9.53 -1.01 -3.29
N GLN A 244 9.52 -1.82 -2.22
CA GLN A 244 8.41 -1.87 -1.27
C GLN A 244 8.52 -0.77 -0.24
N ASP A 245 9.75 -0.45 0.13
CA ASP A 245 10.02 0.64 1.03
C ASP A 245 11.32 1.36 0.63
N PHE A 246 11.29 2.68 0.76
CA PHE A 246 12.43 3.52 0.41
C PHE A 246 12.45 4.77 1.29
N MET A 247 13.39 4.82 2.19
CA MET A 247 13.49 5.84 3.21
C MET A 247 14.86 6.53 3.22
N VAL A 248 14.85 7.83 3.46
CA VAL A 248 16.04 8.64 3.76
C VAL A 248 15.71 9.54 4.92
N ASP A 249 16.60 9.61 5.89
CA ASP A 249 16.50 10.52 7.04
C ASP A 249 16.16 11.95 6.56
N PRO A 250 15.03 12.54 7.00
CA PRO A 250 14.60 13.85 6.56
C PRO A 250 15.66 14.95 6.71
N GLU A 251 16.48 14.88 7.76
CA GLU A 251 17.56 15.86 8.03
C GLU A 251 18.73 15.73 7.04
N LEU A 252 18.80 14.61 6.33
CA LEU A 252 19.87 14.28 5.39
C LEU A 252 19.42 14.28 3.92
N ARG A 253 18.16 14.64 3.67
CA ARG A 253 17.64 14.77 2.29
C ARG A 253 18.37 15.88 1.52
N GLY A 254 18.28 15.84 0.19
CA GLY A 254 18.93 16.80 -0.69
C GLY A 254 20.44 16.60 -0.89
N ARG A 255 21.06 15.59 -0.25
CA ARG A 255 22.49 15.28 -0.35
C ARG A 255 22.82 14.17 -1.37
N GLY A 256 21.85 13.73 -2.16
CA GLY A 256 22.04 12.68 -3.17
C GLY A 256 21.95 11.24 -2.66
N TYR A 257 21.76 11.03 -1.35
CA TYR A 257 21.73 9.67 -0.77
C TYR A 257 20.59 8.80 -1.30
N GLY A 258 19.41 9.39 -1.51
CA GLY A 258 18.30 8.67 -2.15
C GLY A 258 18.62 8.26 -3.60
N ALA A 259 19.20 9.15 -4.38
CA ALA A 259 19.63 8.82 -5.74
C ALA A 259 20.67 7.69 -5.74
N TYR A 260 21.64 7.75 -4.82
CA TYR A 260 22.64 6.71 -4.67
C TYR A 260 22.03 5.33 -4.36
N LEU A 261 21.15 5.25 -3.35
CA LEU A 261 20.46 4.00 -2.98
C LEU A 261 19.63 3.45 -4.16
N LEU A 262 18.93 4.33 -4.86
CA LEU A 262 18.10 3.95 -5.99
C LEU A 262 18.95 3.38 -7.14
N HIS A 263 20.04 4.03 -7.51
CA HIS A 263 20.97 3.54 -8.53
C HIS A 263 21.61 2.21 -8.11
N TRP A 264 21.98 2.08 -6.84
CA TRP A 264 22.54 0.83 -6.32
C TRP A 264 21.55 -0.33 -6.47
N ALA A 265 20.30 -0.13 -6.05
CA ALA A 265 19.26 -1.17 -6.15
C ALA A 265 18.91 -1.52 -7.61
N LEU A 266 18.87 -0.53 -8.50
CA LEU A 266 18.69 -0.78 -9.94
C LEU A 266 19.81 -1.63 -10.53
N ARG A 267 21.05 -1.35 -10.15
CA ARG A 267 22.22 -2.16 -10.57
C ARG A 267 22.14 -3.58 -10.03
N ALA A 268 21.78 -3.74 -8.76
CA ALA A 268 21.62 -5.06 -8.16
C ALA A 268 20.52 -5.87 -8.88
N LEU A 269 19.38 -5.25 -9.14
CA LEU A 269 18.28 -5.90 -9.88
C LEU A 269 18.67 -6.27 -11.31
N TRP A 270 19.42 -5.41 -12.00
CA TRP A 270 19.94 -5.74 -13.33
C TRP A 270 20.88 -6.96 -13.28
N ALA A 271 21.81 -6.99 -12.32
CA ALA A 271 22.74 -8.12 -12.14
C ALA A 271 22.03 -9.44 -11.80
N LEU A 272 20.90 -9.37 -11.12
CA LEU A 272 20.04 -10.52 -10.80
C LEU A 272 19.13 -10.94 -11.98
N GLY A 273 19.17 -10.24 -13.11
CA GLY A 273 18.41 -10.57 -14.31
C GLY A 273 16.94 -10.14 -14.28
N TYR A 274 16.58 -9.20 -13.42
CA TYR A 274 15.24 -8.58 -13.45
C TYR A 274 15.08 -7.70 -14.68
N GLU A 275 13.86 -7.62 -15.20
CA GLU A 275 13.55 -6.84 -16.41
C GLU A 275 12.87 -5.53 -16.11
N ARG A 276 12.08 -5.48 -15.03
CA ARG A 276 11.27 -4.33 -14.66
C ARG A 276 11.27 -4.14 -13.15
N VAL A 277 11.12 -2.89 -12.74
CA VAL A 277 10.94 -2.53 -11.34
C VAL A 277 9.82 -1.51 -11.19
N ARG A 278 9.02 -1.67 -10.15
CA ARG A 278 7.87 -0.84 -9.81
C ARG A 278 8.02 -0.27 -8.40
N LEU A 279 7.28 0.80 -8.15
CA LEU A 279 7.09 1.36 -6.81
C LEU A 279 5.73 2.05 -6.71
N TRP A 280 5.28 2.31 -5.49
CA TRP A 280 4.17 3.19 -5.20
C TRP A 280 4.65 4.45 -4.50
N VAL A 281 4.11 5.61 -4.89
CA VAL A 281 4.44 6.90 -4.29
C VAL A 281 3.18 7.74 -4.13
N SER A 282 3.04 8.45 -3.01
CA SER A 282 1.95 9.40 -2.83
C SER A 282 2.10 10.59 -3.78
N ALA A 283 0.99 11.01 -4.39
CA ALA A 283 0.96 12.11 -5.35
C ALA A 283 1.52 13.42 -4.78
N SER A 284 1.41 13.62 -3.48
CA SER A 284 1.95 14.76 -2.73
C SER A 284 3.45 14.70 -2.47
N ASN A 285 4.11 13.56 -2.70
CA ASN A 285 5.56 13.42 -2.48
C ASN A 285 6.36 13.85 -3.71
N ASP A 286 6.34 15.15 -4.00
CA ASP A 286 7.01 15.72 -5.18
C ASP A 286 8.52 15.45 -5.22
N SER A 287 9.16 15.38 -4.06
CA SER A 287 10.61 15.12 -3.99
C SER A 287 10.95 13.71 -4.50
N ALA A 288 10.24 12.70 -4.02
CA ALA A 288 10.43 11.33 -4.47
C ALA A 288 10.03 11.16 -5.94
N ARG A 289 8.90 11.74 -6.34
CA ARG A 289 8.44 11.69 -7.74
C ARG A 289 9.48 12.24 -8.71
N ARG A 290 10.02 13.44 -8.44
CA ARG A 290 11.10 14.02 -9.25
C ARG A 290 12.32 13.12 -9.33
N LEU A 291 12.71 12.49 -8.21
CA LEU A 291 13.80 11.52 -8.21
C LEU A 291 13.51 10.35 -9.14
N TYR A 292 12.32 9.76 -9.04
CA TYR A 292 11.93 8.63 -9.89
C TYR A 292 11.84 9.00 -11.37
N ASP A 293 11.28 10.18 -11.69
CA ASP A 293 11.20 10.68 -13.06
C ASP A 293 12.60 10.84 -13.69
N THR A 294 13.57 11.40 -12.93
CA THR A 294 14.96 11.58 -13.42
C THR A 294 15.65 10.26 -13.74
N VAL A 295 15.28 9.19 -13.04
CA VAL A 295 15.83 7.85 -13.24
C VAL A 295 15.04 7.06 -14.30
N GLY A 296 13.96 7.64 -14.82
CA GLY A 296 13.20 7.09 -15.95
C GLY A 296 12.02 6.20 -15.56
N PHE A 297 11.49 6.34 -14.35
CA PHE A 297 10.19 5.79 -14.01
C PHE A 297 9.09 6.63 -14.66
N SER A 298 7.99 5.98 -15.00
CA SER A 298 6.77 6.62 -15.50
C SER A 298 5.56 6.10 -14.76
N VAL A 299 4.54 6.95 -14.61
CA VAL A 299 3.27 6.54 -13.99
C VAL A 299 2.57 5.54 -14.90
N THR A 300 2.28 4.38 -14.37
CA THR A 300 1.54 3.31 -15.06
C THR A 300 0.14 3.14 -14.53
N GLN A 301 -0.12 3.58 -13.29
CA GLN A 301 -1.40 3.43 -12.64
C GLN A 301 -1.60 4.50 -11.56
N THR A 302 -2.85 4.88 -11.35
CA THR A 302 -3.26 5.72 -10.22
C THR A 302 -4.19 4.93 -9.31
N ALA A 303 -4.02 5.07 -8.00
CA ALA A 303 -4.96 4.58 -7.00
C ALA A 303 -5.40 5.74 -6.10
N VAL A 304 -6.64 5.68 -5.68
CA VAL A 304 -7.22 6.62 -4.71
C VAL A 304 -7.64 5.82 -3.48
N ILE A 305 -7.22 6.27 -2.32
CA ILE A 305 -7.56 5.69 -1.04
C ILE A 305 -8.32 6.75 -0.26
N TYR A 306 -9.52 6.38 0.19
CA TYR A 306 -10.28 7.18 1.12
C TYR A 306 -9.90 6.77 2.53
N ARG A 307 -9.51 7.74 3.37
CA ARG A 307 -9.29 7.53 4.80
C ARG A 307 -10.26 8.40 5.59
N TRP A 308 -10.88 7.81 6.58
CA TRP A 308 -11.67 8.52 7.56
C TRP A 308 -11.13 8.27 8.98
N ASP A 309 -10.94 9.35 9.72
CA ASP A 309 -10.54 9.33 11.12
C ASP A 309 -11.74 9.76 11.98
N ARG A 310 -12.07 8.93 12.96
CA ARG A 310 -13.13 9.25 13.92
C ARG A 310 -12.65 10.35 14.85
N ASP A 311 -13.52 11.29 15.17
CA ASP A 311 -13.23 12.33 16.17
C ASP A 311 -12.81 11.65 17.49
N PRO A 312 -11.63 11.97 18.04
CA PRO A 312 -11.16 11.39 19.29
C PRO A 312 -12.14 11.53 20.46
N SER A 313 -12.95 12.58 20.45
CA SER A 313 -13.96 12.82 21.49
C SER A 313 -15.12 11.81 21.46
N THR A 314 -15.31 11.11 20.34
CA THR A 314 -16.39 10.12 20.14
C THR A 314 -15.94 8.67 20.33
N VAL A 315 -14.64 8.45 20.50
CA VAL A 315 -14.09 7.10 20.75
C VAL A 315 -14.37 6.75 22.22
N ALA A 316 -15.20 5.73 22.45
CA ALA A 316 -15.42 5.22 23.78
C ALA A 316 -14.10 4.71 24.35
N THR A 317 -13.59 5.32 25.40
CA THR A 317 -12.48 4.77 26.17
C THR A 317 -12.98 3.47 26.81
N GLY A 318 -12.70 2.35 26.15
CA GLY A 318 -12.91 1.02 26.74
C GLY A 318 -12.06 0.93 28.01
N ARG A 319 -12.71 1.07 29.16
CA ARG A 319 -12.16 0.66 30.47
C ARG A 319 -12.45 -0.79 30.71
#